data_8e1bc6e13ef3069437f9f71b8c77ba8b
#
_entry.id   8e1bc6e13ef3069437f9f71b8c77ba8b
#
_cell.length_a   1.000
_cell.length_b   1.000
_cell.length_c   1.000
_cell.angle_alpha   90.00
_cell.angle_beta   90.00
_cell.angle_gamma   90.00
#
_symmetry.space_group_name_H-M   'P 1'
#
loop_
_entity.id
_entity.type
_entity.pdbx_description
1 polymer ?
#
loop_
_entity_poly.entity_id
_entity_poly.type
_entity_poly.pdbx_seq_one_letter_code
_entity_poly.pdbx_strand_id
1 'polypeptide(L)'
;MKKIIISVVVILFLFFCGLIAFYLLNVNATFGKNEEVIVEIEKGSSSNKIAQKLENSKLVSSWVFKLYCKFNKVEGMKAGTYKLNKSMKYFEIVDNLKKGSKYNPDAISVKFVEGKNMRWIAKNIAQYTNNTEEQVYALLKDKKYLTSLSQKYWFIGNEVLNDQIYYSLEGYLFPDTYQLDNKNVSVEKIFEMMLDRMNVVLTKYKAQIQNSGLSVHSVLTLASIVELESSNVADRAGVAGVFFNRLTKGMSLGSDVTTYYAARVDMSERDLKMSEINSVNGYNTRATGMEGKIPIGPIAMVSESSIVAVLQPLKTNYLFFVADKNGKVYYANTNQEHEQIIKNLKSQGLWYTY
;
A
#
# COMPACT_ATOMS: atom_id res chain seq x y z
N MET A 1 -22.20 77.96 -4.95
CA MET A 1 -22.15 76.73 -5.84
C MET A 1 -20.80 76.08 -5.86
N LYS A 2 -19.64 76.67 -6.22
CA LYS A 2 -18.32 76.01 -6.27
C LYS A 2 -17.90 75.26 -5.00
N LYS A 3 -18.12 75.90 -3.79
CA LYS A 3 -17.75 75.25 -2.51
C LYS A 3 -18.59 73.97 -2.24
N ILE A 4 -19.89 74.01 -2.57
CA ILE A 4 -20.78 72.81 -2.41
C ILE A 4 -20.39 71.72 -3.33
N ILE A 5 -20.03 72.03 -4.59
CA ILE A 5 -19.55 70.99 -5.58
C ILE A 5 -18.25 70.36 -5.10
N ILE A 6 -17.30 71.19 -4.60
CA ILE A 6 -16.03 70.67 -4.06
C ILE A 6 -16.29 69.76 -2.85
N SER A 7 -17.15 70.13 -1.93
CA SER A 7 -17.50 69.33 -0.77
C SER A 7 -18.14 67.97 -1.18
N VAL A 8 -19.03 67.96 -2.17
CA VAL A 8 -19.64 66.74 -2.69
C VAL A 8 -18.59 65.85 -3.35
N VAL A 9 -17.68 66.41 -4.14
CA VAL A 9 -16.59 65.62 -4.79
C VAL A 9 -15.67 65.04 -3.73
N VAL A 10 -15.30 65.78 -2.68
CA VAL A 10 -14.47 65.25 -1.59
C VAL A 10 -15.17 64.13 -0.82
N ILE A 11 -16.46 64.26 -0.53
CA ILE A 11 -17.25 63.20 0.14
C ILE A 11 -17.30 61.96 -0.72
N LEU A 12 -17.58 62.09 -2.01
CA LEU A 12 -17.59 60.94 -2.95
C LEU A 12 -16.23 60.31 -3.05
N PHE A 13 -15.14 61.07 -3.09
CA PHE A 13 -13.78 60.55 -3.10
C PHE A 13 -13.45 59.77 -1.83
N LEU A 14 -13.76 60.33 -0.65
CA LEU A 14 -13.55 59.63 0.63
C LEU A 14 -14.40 58.36 0.74
N PHE A 15 -15.64 58.38 0.26
CA PHE A 15 -16.49 57.22 0.19
C PHE A 15 -15.88 56.13 -0.72
N PHE A 16 -15.38 56.52 -1.88
CA PHE A 16 -14.73 55.58 -2.82
C PHE A 16 -13.43 54.99 -2.25
N CYS A 17 -12.60 55.84 -1.59
CA CYS A 17 -11.42 55.35 -0.86
C CYS A 17 -11.79 54.37 0.26
N GLY A 18 -12.88 54.64 0.99
CA GLY A 18 -13.41 53.74 2.01
C GLY A 18 -13.87 52.39 1.46
N LEU A 19 -14.52 52.39 0.29
CA LEU A 19 -14.90 51.13 -0.39
C LEU A 19 -13.69 50.34 -0.85
N ILE A 20 -12.66 50.99 -1.38
CA ILE A 20 -11.42 50.32 -1.79
C ILE A 20 -10.71 49.73 -0.55
N ALA A 21 -10.57 50.53 0.51
CA ALA A 21 -9.95 50.05 1.75
C ALA A 21 -10.72 48.85 2.32
N PHE A 22 -12.06 48.92 2.37
CA PHE A 22 -12.92 47.83 2.80
C PHE A 22 -12.70 46.56 1.94
N TYR A 23 -12.67 46.70 0.61
CA TYR A 23 -12.39 45.60 -0.30
C TYR A 23 -11.03 44.96 -0.01
N LEU A 24 -9.96 45.77 0.06
CA LEU A 24 -8.59 45.27 0.27
C LEU A 24 -8.43 44.59 1.64
N LEU A 25 -9.04 45.10 2.67
CA LEU A 25 -9.04 44.48 3.99
C LEU A 25 -9.75 43.12 3.98
N ASN A 26 -10.93 43.05 3.34
CA ASN A 26 -11.70 41.81 3.29
C ASN A 26 -11.05 40.74 2.39
N VAL A 27 -10.49 41.12 1.25
CA VAL A 27 -9.81 40.14 0.34
C VAL A 27 -8.60 39.51 1.01
N ASN A 28 -7.92 40.22 1.90
CA ASN A 28 -6.76 39.71 2.63
C ASN A 28 -7.12 39.10 4.00
N ALA A 29 -8.38 39.26 4.45
CA ALA A 29 -8.86 38.66 5.69
C ALA A 29 -9.11 37.15 5.53
N THR A 30 -8.98 36.44 6.63
CA THR A 30 -9.41 35.04 6.77
C THR A 30 -10.68 34.99 7.64
N PHE A 31 -11.60 34.07 7.31
CA PHE A 31 -12.92 34.04 8.00
C PHE A 31 -12.89 33.22 9.31
N GLY A 32 -11.77 32.60 9.66
CA GLY A 32 -11.68 31.81 10.87
C GLY A 32 -10.29 31.34 11.20
N LYS A 33 -10.22 30.52 12.26
CA LYS A 33 -9.03 29.78 12.65
C LYS A 33 -8.84 28.62 11.69
N ASN A 34 -7.76 27.88 11.85
CA ASN A 34 -7.42 26.68 11.07
C ASN A 34 -8.49 25.58 11.27
N GLU A 35 -9.60 25.68 10.54
CA GLU A 35 -10.74 24.75 10.54
C GLU A 35 -11.08 24.35 9.12
N GLU A 36 -11.11 23.03 8.87
CA GLU A 36 -11.43 22.47 7.58
C GLU A 36 -12.94 22.40 7.36
N VAL A 37 -13.37 22.75 6.15
CA VAL A 37 -14.78 22.74 5.74
C VAL A 37 -14.89 22.04 4.39
N ILE A 38 -15.89 21.18 4.26
CA ILE A 38 -16.21 20.50 3.01
C ILE A 38 -17.25 21.33 2.26
N VAL A 39 -16.94 21.66 0.99
CA VAL A 39 -17.83 22.44 0.11
C VAL A 39 -18.02 21.70 -1.19
N GLU A 40 -19.26 21.40 -1.54
CA GLU A 40 -19.61 20.80 -2.82
C GLU A 40 -20.00 21.86 -3.84
N ILE A 41 -19.33 21.90 -4.97
CA ILE A 41 -19.64 22.72 -6.14
C ILE A 41 -20.23 21.83 -7.24
N GLU A 42 -21.51 21.99 -7.49
CA GLU A 42 -22.23 21.21 -8.49
C GLU A 42 -21.79 21.56 -9.92
N LYS A 43 -21.87 20.58 -10.82
CA LYS A 43 -21.57 20.78 -12.25
C LYS A 43 -22.50 21.85 -12.84
N GLY A 44 -21.93 22.82 -13.54
CA GLY A 44 -22.68 23.93 -14.13
C GLY A 44 -23.07 25.05 -13.14
N SER A 45 -22.53 25.06 -11.93
CA SER A 45 -22.78 26.17 -10.97
C SER A 45 -22.25 27.48 -11.53
N SER A 46 -23.11 28.53 -11.50
CA SER A 46 -22.70 29.89 -11.83
C SER A 46 -21.77 30.45 -10.75
N SER A 47 -20.93 31.44 -11.07
CA SER A 47 -20.09 32.15 -10.10
C SER A 47 -20.87 32.70 -8.92
N ASN A 48 -22.12 33.10 -9.12
CA ASN A 48 -23.02 33.54 -8.04
C ASN A 48 -23.37 32.40 -7.08
N LYS A 49 -23.70 31.22 -7.61
CA LYS A 49 -24.01 30.02 -6.80
C LYS A 49 -22.79 29.57 -6.02
N ILE A 50 -21.60 29.59 -6.65
CA ILE A 50 -20.32 29.26 -6.00
C ILE A 50 -20.07 30.23 -4.83
N ALA A 51 -20.20 31.54 -5.08
CA ALA A 51 -20.01 32.56 -4.04
C ALA A 51 -20.92 32.37 -2.82
N GLN A 52 -22.21 32.03 -3.05
CA GLN A 52 -23.17 31.76 -1.97
C GLN A 52 -22.80 30.50 -1.19
N LYS A 53 -22.39 29.40 -1.87
CA LYS A 53 -21.97 28.17 -1.19
C LYS A 53 -20.74 28.40 -0.30
N LEU A 54 -19.75 29.14 -0.80
CA LEU A 54 -18.56 29.51 -0.02
C LEU A 54 -18.90 30.38 1.20
N GLU A 55 -19.85 31.32 1.06
CA GLU A 55 -20.33 32.16 2.15
C GLU A 55 -21.07 31.36 3.22
N ASN A 56 -21.97 30.44 2.80
CA ASN A 56 -22.69 29.56 3.73
C ASN A 56 -21.72 28.68 4.54
N SER A 57 -20.59 28.35 3.95
CA SER A 57 -19.51 27.60 4.60
C SER A 57 -18.56 28.51 5.41
N LYS A 58 -18.82 29.80 5.52
CA LYS A 58 -18.01 30.78 6.23
C LYS A 58 -16.55 30.83 5.74
N LEU A 59 -16.36 30.74 4.44
CA LEU A 59 -15.05 30.81 3.78
C LEU A 59 -14.77 32.16 3.14
N VAL A 60 -15.83 32.85 2.70
CA VAL A 60 -15.76 34.16 2.04
C VAL A 60 -17.01 35.00 2.34
N SER A 61 -16.94 36.31 2.09
CA SER A 61 -18.14 37.10 1.85
C SER A 61 -18.51 37.02 0.36
N SER A 62 -19.73 36.61 0.04
CA SER A 62 -20.21 36.39 -1.34
C SER A 62 -20.05 37.65 -2.20
N TRP A 63 -20.34 38.83 -1.64
CA TRP A 63 -20.19 40.09 -2.35
C TRP A 63 -18.72 40.40 -2.68
N VAL A 64 -17.82 40.27 -1.72
CA VAL A 64 -16.38 40.50 -1.92
C VAL A 64 -15.79 39.47 -2.89
N PHE A 65 -16.21 38.22 -2.77
CA PHE A 65 -15.76 37.15 -3.69
C PHE A 65 -16.16 37.42 -5.15
N LYS A 66 -17.38 37.90 -5.37
CA LYS A 66 -17.83 38.28 -6.72
C LYS A 66 -17.01 39.44 -7.28
N LEU A 67 -16.72 40.48 -6.47
CA LEU A 67 -15.84 41.58 -6.88
C LEU A 67 -14.41 41.07 -7.17
N TYR A 68 -13.88 40.22 -6.31
CA TYR A 68 -12.57 39.58 -6.51
C TYR A 68 -12.52 38.86 -7.85
N CYS A 69 -13.50 38.00 -8.13
CA CYS A 69 -13.59 37.27 -9.38
C CYS A 69 -13.68 38.21 -10.59
N LYS A 70 -14.45 39.28 -10.49
CA LYS A 70 -14.60 40.25 -11.58
C LYS A 70 -13.30 41.01 -11.87
N PHE A 71 -12.62 41.52 -10.83
CA PHE A 71 -11.39 42.30 -10.98
C PHE A 71 -10.21 41.42 -11.44
N ASN A 72 -10.14 40.17 -10.97
CA ASN A 72 -9.08 39.27 -11.35
C ASN A 72 -9.43 38.38 -12.58
N LYS A 73 -10.57 38.64 -13.26
CA LYS A 73 -11.04 37.89 -14.43
C LYS A 73 -10.99 36.37 -14.17
N VAL A 74 -11.52 35.93 -13.03
CA VAL A 74 -11.49 34.54 -12.61
C VAL A 74 -12.44 33.72 -13.47
N GLU A 75 -11.88 32.77 -14.20
CA GLU A 75 -12.61 31.78 -15.01
C GLU A 75 -12.11 30.38 -14.70
N GLY A 76 -12.86 29.35 -15.12
CA GLY A 76 -12.42 27.95 -15.06
C GLY A 76 -12.49 27.32 -13.68
N MET A 77 -13.32 27.84 -12.75
CA MET A 77 -13.62 27.13 -11.50
C MET A 77 -14.36 25.82 -11.81
N LYS A 78 -13.86 24.71 -11.26
CA LYS A 78 -14.35 23.37 -11.54
C LYS A 78 -15.36 22.89 -10.51
N ALA A 79 -16.29 22.05 -10.93
CA ALA A 79 -17.18 21.33 -10.04
C ALA A 79 -16.43 20.26 -9.25
N GLY A 80 -16.94 19.86 -8.09
CA GLY A 80 -16.37 18.83 -7.22
C GLY A 80 -16.57 19.12 -5.75
N THR A 81 -16.20 18.19 -4.90
CA THR A 81 -16.22 18.35 -3.44
C THR A 81 -14.84 18.79 -2.98
N TYR A 82 -14.77 19.94 -2.34
CA TYR A 82 -13.52 20.58 -1.91
C TYR A 82 -13.39 20.52 -0.41
N LYS A 83 -12.23 20.17 0.07
CA LYS A 83 -11.83 20.32 1.47
C LYS A 83 -11.02 21.62 1.58
N LEU A 84 -11.66 22.69 2.04
CA LEU A 84 -11.08 24.02 2.17
C LEU A 84 -10.89 24.37 3.65
N ASN A 85 -10.05 25.37 3.93
CA ASN A 85 -9.79 25.82 5.29
C ASN A 85 -10.24 27.25 5.48
N LYS A 86 -10.89 27.56 6.62
CA LYS A 86 -11.39 28.93 6.95
C LYS A 86 -10.27 29.96 7.08
N SER A 87 -9.01 29.49 7.23
CA SER A 87 -7.83 30.38 7.23
C SER A 87 -7.32 30.71 5.82
N MET A 88 -7.92 30.15 4.76
CA MET A 88 -7.54 30.43 3.38
C MET A 88 -7.96 31.84 2.97
N LYS A 89 -7.10 32.50 2.21
CA LYS A 89 -7.41 33.76 1.53
C LYS A 89 -8.16 33.49 0.23
N TYR A 90 -8.79 34.51 -0.32
CA TYR A 90 -9.58 34.43 -1.55
C TYR A 90 -8.81 33.84 -2.73
N PHE A 91 -7.53 34.22 -2.91
CA PHE A 91 -6.72 33.69 -4.01
C PHE A 91 -6.44 32.20 -3.87
N GLU A 92 -6.25 31.71 -2.62
CA GLU A 92 -6.00 30.27 -2.34
C GLU A 92 -7.27 29.45 -2.62
N ILE A 93 -8.43 29.97 -2.21
CA ILE A 93 -9.73 29.34 -2.49
C ILE A 93 -9.95 29.25 -4.01
N VAL A 94 -9.76 30.37 -4.74
CA VAL A 94 -9.90 30.39 -6.20
C VAL A 94 -8.92 29.45 -6.88
N ASP A 95 -7.67 29.40 -6.44
CA ASP A 95 -6.65 28.51 -6.99
C ASP A 95 -7.05 27.02 -6.80
N ASN A 96 -7.55 26.66 -5.61
CA ASN A 96 -8.10 25.32 -5.37
C ASN A 96 -9.27 25.01 -6.30
N LEU A 97 -10.23 25.93 -6.47
CA LEU A 97 -11.38 25.74 -7.35
C LEU A 97 -10.97 25.60 -8.84
N LYS A 98 -9.93 26.32 -9.28
CA LYS A 98 -9.37 26.21 -10.65
C LYS A 98 -8.61 24.92 -10.88
N LYS A 99 -7.82 24.48 -9.93
CA LYS A 99 -7.11 23.19 -9.99
C LYS A 99 -8.09 22.02 -10.03
N GLY A 100 -9.22 22.13 -9.40
CA GLY A 100 -10.23 21.08 -9.26
C GLY A 100 -10.04 20.28 -7.97
N SER A 101 -11.11 19.65 -7.53
CA SER A 101 -11.10 18.86 -6.31
C SER A 101 -10.28 17.60 -6.47
N LYS A 102 -9.43 17.32 -5.48
CA LYS A 102 -8.82 16.01 -5.24
C LYS A 102 -9.45 15.31 -4.04
N TYR A 103 -10.38 15.95 -3.36
CA TYR A 103 -11.04 15.39 -2.19
C TYR A 103 -12.24 14.54 -2.62
N ASN A 104 -12.23 13.30 -2.19
CA ASN A 104 -13.33 12.37 -2.36
C ASN A 104 -13.87 11.99 -0.96
N PRO A 105 -15.09 12.41 -0.60
CA PRO A 105 -15.66 12.11 0.71
C PRO A 105 -15.96 10.62 0.93
N ASP A 106 -16.14 9.86 -0.16
CA ASP A 106 -16.43 8.43 -0.12
C ASP A 106 -15.17 7.56 -0.14
N ALA A 107 -13.98 8.21 -0.32
CA ALA A 107 -12.72 7.48 -0.35
C ALA A 107 -12.44 6.80 0.98
N ILE A 108 -12.02 5.55 0.89
CA ILE A 108 -11.60 4.74 2.03
C ILE A 108 -10.12 4.38 1.92
N SER A 109 -9.47 4.25 3.05
CA SER A 109 -8.07 3.84 3.14
C SER A 109 -8.03 2.40 3.64
N VAL A 110 -7.45 1.49 2.85
CA VAL A 110 -7.31 0.06 3.21
C VAL A 110 -5.84 -0.30 3.25
N LYS A 111 -5.39 -0.80 4.40
CA LYS A 111 -4.01 -1.24 4.62
C LYS A 111 -3.89 -2.74 4.37
N PHE A 112 -2.92 -3.12 3.52
CA PHE A 112 -2.47 -4.50 3.34
C PHE A 112 -1.08 -4.64 3.93
N VAL A 113 -0.89 -5.64 4.81
CA VAL A 113 0.30 -5.79 5.65
C VAL A 113 1.19 -6.89 5.10
N GLU A 114 2.51 -6.68 5.14
CA GLU A 114 3.52 -7.67 4.74
C GLU A 114 3.34 -9.00 5.50
N GLY A 115 3.75 -10.11 4.90
CA GLY A 115 3.67 -11.44 5.50
C GLY A 115 2.26 -12.03 5.59
N LYS A 116 1.22 -11.33 5.16
CA LYS A 116 -0.14 -11.86 5.08
C LYS A 116 -0.38 -12.58 3.76
N ASN A 117 -1.14 -13.68 3.82
CA ASN A 117 -1.47 -14.51 2.66
C ASN A 117 -2.79 -14.10 2.00
N MET A 118 -3.14 -14.74 0.88
CA MET A 118 -4.35 -14.44 0.10
C MET A 118 -5.64 -14.62 0.89
N ARG A 119 -5.71 -15.57 1.84
CA ARG A 119 -6.88 -15.74 2.70
C ARG A 119 -7.13 -14.49 3.54
N TRP A 120 -6.06 -13.93 4.09
CA TRP A 120 -6.15 -12.68 4.84
C TRP A 120 -6.50 -11.49 3.92
N ILE A 121 -5.94 -11.44 2.69
CA ILE A 121 -6.27 -10.40 1.71
C ILE A 121 -7.76 -10.43 1.38
N ALA A 122 -8.32 -11.61 1.11
CA ALA A 122 -9.74 -11.77 0.79
C ALA A 122 -10.64 -11.28 1.93
N LYS A 123 -10.34 -11.68 3.17
CA LYS A 123 -11.04 -11.21 4.37
C LYS A 123 -10.93 -9.69 4.54
N ASN A 124 -9.73 -9.13 4.32
CA ASN A 124 -9.48 -7.70 4.45
C ASN A 124 -10.28 -6.90 3.42
N ILE A 125 -10.34 -7.36 2.16
CA ILE A 125 -11.17 -6.74 1.12
C ILE A 125 -12.65 -6.79 1.51
N ALA A 126 -13.16 -7.95 1.94
CA ALA A 126 -14.55 -8.11 2.34
C ALA A 126 -14.92 -7.26 3.58
N GLN A 127 -13.98 -7.06 4.48
CA GLN A 127 -14.19 -6.23 5.68
C GLN A 127 -14.36 -4.74 5.36
N TYR A 128 -13.58 -4.21 4.41
CA TYR A 128 -13.51 -2.77 4.16
C TYR A 128 -14.29 -2.31 2.93
N THR A 129 -14.71 -3.23 2.06
CA THR A 129 -15.43 -2.94 0.82
C THR A 129 -16.76 -3.70 0.76
N ASN A 130 -17.54 -3.47 -0.30
CA ASN A 130 -18.77 -4.22 -0.56
C ASN A 130 -18.53 -5.53 -1.36
N ASN A 131 -17.26 -5.93 -1.54
CA ASN A 131 -16.93 -7.21 -2.14
C ASN A 131 -16.99 -8.35 -1.11
N THR A 132 -17.11 -9.59 -1.60
CA THR A 132 -17.06 -10.79 -0.76
C THR A 132 -15.76 -11.57 -0.98
N GLU A 133 -15.42 -12.47 -0.05
CA GLU A 133 -14.25 -13.36 -0.21
C GLU A 133 -14.42 -14.27 -1.44
N GLU A 134 -15.65 -14.71 -1.75
CA GLU A 134 -15.97 -15.55 -2.90
C GLU A 134 -15.65 -14.83 -4.21
N GLN A 135 -15.92 -13.52 -4.31
CA GLN A 135 -15.56 -12.72 -5.48
C GLN A 135 -14.05 -12.65 -5.67
N VAL A 136 -13.29 -12.51 -4.58
CA VAL A 136 -11.82 -12.56 -4.62
C VAL A 136 -11.34 -13.91 -5.13
N TYR A 137 -11.84 -15.01 -4.58
CA TYR A 137 -11.43 -16.35 -5.01
C TYR A 137 -11.89 -16.70 -6.42
N ALA A 138 -13.06 -16.20 -6.87
CA ALA A 138 -13.53 -16.38 -8.23
C ALA A 138 -12.59 -15.70 -9.23
N LEU A 139 -12.16 -14.48 -8.96
CA LEU A 139 -11.23 -13.73 -9.81
C LEU A 139 -9.86 -14.43 -9.93
N LEU A 140 -9.35 -15.00 -8.83
CA LEU A 140 -8.10 -15.77 -8.82
C LEU A 140 -8.15 -17.07 -9.63
N LYS A 141 -9.35 -17.55 -10.00
CA LYS A 141 -9.57 -18.72 -10.87
C LYS A 141 -9.91 -18.34 -12.32
N ASP A 142 -10.15 -17.07 -12.59
CA ASP A 142 -10.46 -16.60 -13.93
C ASP A 142 -9.21 -16.56 -14.80
N LYS A 143 -9.01 -17.63 -15.59
CA LYS A 143 -7.84 -17.76 -16.49
C LYS A 143 -7.76 -16.66 -17.53
N LYS A 144 -8.91 -16.09 -17.97
CA LYS A 144 -8.93 -14.98 -18.93
C LYS A 144 -8.38 -13.71 -18.28
N TYR A 145 -8.80 -13.41 -17.04
CA TYR A 145 -8.26 -12.31 -16.26
C TYR A 145 -6.75 -12.49 -16.01
N LEU A 146 -6.32 -13.65 -15.53
CA LEU A 146 -4.90 -13.95 -15.26
C LEU A 146 -4.03 -13.83 -16.51
N THR A 147 -4.53 -14.32 -17.67
CA THR A 147 -3.83 -14.17 -18.96
C THR A 147 -3.71 -12.68 -19.35
N SER A 148 -4.75 -11.88 -19.13
CA SER A 148 -4.67 -10.44 -19.40
C SER A 148 -3.61 -9.73 -18.54
N LEU A 149 -3.43 -10.17 -17.28
CA LEU A 149 -2.39 -9.65 -16.40
C LEU A 149 -0.98 -10.02 -16.88
N SER A 150 -0.75 -11.24 -17.39
CA SER A 150 0.55 -11.65 -17.94
C SER A 150 0.93 -10.88 -19.20
N GLN A 151 -0.04 -10.35 -19.93
CA GLN A 151 0.18 -9.44 -21.06
C GLN A 151 0.47 -8.00 -20.61
N LYS A 152 -0.11 -7.59 -19.49
CA LYS A 152 0.03 -6.22 -18.95
C LYS A 152 1.30 -6.02 -18.13
N TYR A 153 1.69 -7.02 -17.34
CA TYR A 153 2.80 -6.91 -16.37
C TYR A 153 3.94 -7.86 -16.74
N TRP A 154 5.12 -7.32 -17.01
CA TRP A 154 6.33 -8.07 -17.40
C TRP A 154 6.79 -9.11 -16.38
N PHE A 155 6.37 -8.98 -15.13
CA PHE A 155 6.77 -9.84 -14.01
C PHE A 155 5.75 -10.96 -13.73
N ILE A 156 4.64 -11.01 -14.43
CA ILE A 156 3.64 -12.08 -14.29
C ILE A 156 3.86 -13.08 -15.45
N GLY A 157 4.37 -14.26 -15.11
CA GLY A 157 4.57 -15.35 -16.04
C GLY A 157 3.40 -16.33 -16.09
N ASN A 158 3.58 -17.43 -16.82
CA ASN A 158 2.58 -18.50 -16.94
C ASN A 158 2.40 -19.29 -15.64
N GLU A 159 3.29 -19.13 -14.67
CA GLU A 159 3.24 -19.82 -13.38
C GLU A 159 1.93 -19.54 -12.64
N VAL A 160 1.37 -18.32 -12.81
CA VAL A 160 0.07 -17.95 -12.20
C VAL A 160 -1.11 -18.75 -12.75
N LEU A 161 -0.96 -19.44 -13.89
CA LEU A 161 -1.96 -20.30 -14.51
C LEU A 161 -1.86 -21.77 -14.05
N ASN A 162 -0.89 -22.11 -13.21
CA ASN A 162 -0.69 -23.47 -12.72
C ASN A 162 -1.81 -23.86 -11.73
N ASP A 163 -2.58 -24.89 -12.09
CA ASP A 163 -3.72 -25.35 -11.29
C ASP A 163 -3.30 -25.99 -9.93
N GLN A 164 -2.01 -26.25 -9.71
CA GLN A 164 -1.49 -26.74 -8.43
C GLN A 164 -1.25 -25.61 -7.41
N ILE A 165 -1.20 -24.36 -7.86
CA ILE A 165 -1.06 -23.20 -6.98
C ILE A 165 -2.38 -22.94 -6.28
N TYR A 166 -2.34 -22.70 -4.96
CA TYR A 166 -3.54 -22.44 -4.18
C TYR A 166 -4.25 -21.12 -4.57
N TYR A 167 -3.45 -20.06 -4.82
CA TYR A 167 -3.94 -18.73 -5.17
C TYR A 167 -2.98 -18.11 -6.20
N SER A 168 -3.47 -17.89 -7.40
CA SER A 168 -2.67 -17.49 -8.58
C SER A 168 -1.81 -16.24 -8.40
N LEU A 169 -2.27 -15.27 -7.60
CA LEU A 169 -1.56 -14.01 -7.36
C LEU A 169 -0.95 -13.91 -5.95
N GLU A 170 -0.83 -15.04 -5.24
CA GLU A 170 -0.14 -15.04 -3.94
C GLU A 170 1.30 -14.52 -4.11
N GLY A 171 1.69 -13.56 -3.26
CA GLY A 171 3.01 -12.92 -3.30
C GLY A 171 3.22 -11.88 -4.39
N TYR A 172 2.30 -11.74 -5.36
CA TYR A 172 2.39 -10.74 -6.43
C TYR A 172 1.74 -9.39 -6.06
N LEU A 173 0.82 -9.40 -5.11
CA LEU A 173 0.13 -8.20 -4.63
C LEU A 173 1.01 -7.50 -3.59
N PHE A 174 1.42 -6.23 -3.88
CA PHE A 174 2.34 -5.53 -2.98
C PHE A 174 1.60 -4.99 -1.74
N PRO A 175 2.13 -5.19 -0.53
CA PRO A 175 1.58 -4.62 0.70
C PRO A 175 1.83 -3.11 0.76
N ASP A 176 0.76 -2.35 0.96
CA ASP A 176 0.81 -0.88 1.14
C ASP A 176 -0.56 -0.42 1.69
N THR A 177 -0.71 0.88 1.88
CA THR A 177 -2.00 1.49 2.19
C THR A 177 -2.58 2.11 0.92
N TYR A 178 -3.71 1.58 0.47
CA TYR A 178 -4.37 1.99 -0.77
C TYR A 178 -5.57 2.88 -0.49
N GLN A 179 -5.65 4.00 -1.23
CA GLN A 179 -6.82 4.87 -1.23
C GLN A 179 -7.78 4.37 -2.32
N LEU A 180 -8.93 3.86 -1.91
CA LEU A 180 -9.97 3.38 -2.80
C LEU A 180 -11.04 4.47 -2.94
N ASP A 181 -11.59 4.65 -4.15
CA ASP A 181 -12.54 5.73 -4.43
C ASP A 181 -13.82 5.64 -3.59
N ASN A 182 -14.26 4.41 -3.29
CA ASN A 182 -15.39 4.12 -2.41
C ASN A 182 -15.43 2.62 -2.10
N LYS A 183 -16.42 2.18 -1.31
CA LYS A 183 -16.61 0.76 -0.95
C LYS A 183 -17.07 -0.13 -2.12
N ASN A 184 -17.57 0.43 -3.23
CA ASN A 184 -18.03 -0.32 -4.41
C ASN A 184 -16.92 -0.57 -5.43
N VAL A 185 -15.67 -0.25 -5.12
CA VAL A 185 -14.52 -0.55 -5.97
C VAL A 185 -14.43 -2.06 -6.22
N SER A 186 -14.21 -2.47 -7.47
CA SER A 186 -14.13 -3.90 -7.80
C SER A 186 -12.83 -4.55 -7.30
N VAL A 187 -12.83 -5.87 -7.13
CA VAL A 187 -11.64 -6.65 -6.73
C VAL A 187 -10.54 -6.50 -7.78
N GLU A 188 -10.89 -6.50 -9.08
CA GLU A 188 -9.94 -6.30 -10.18
C GLU A 188 -9.19 -4.98 -10.01
N LYS A 189 -9.92 -3.90 -9.68
CA LYS A 189 -9.30 -2.58 -9.50
C LYS A 189 -8.37 -2.54 -8.30
N ILE A 190 -8.74 -3.18 -7.19
CA ILE A 190 -7.87 -3.31 -6.01
C ILE A 190 -6.60 -4.08 -6.38
N PHE A 191 -6.74 -5.21 -7.05
CA PHE A 191 -5.60 -6.03 -7.47
C PHE A 191 -4.71 -5.29 -8.47
N GLU A 192 -5.28 -4.55 -9.43
CA GLU A 192 -4.50 -3.71 -10.34
C GLU A 192 -3.67 -2.66 -9.59
N MET A 193 -4.24 -1.98 -8.59
CA MET A 193 -3.50 -1.00 -7.79
C MET A 193 -2.32 -1.67 -7.05
N MET A 194 -2.54 -2.86 -6.51
CA MET A 194 -1.49 -3.62 -5.80
C MET A 194 -0.41 -4.14 -6.76
N LEU A 195 -0.80 -4.56 -7.96
CA LEU A 195 0.12 -4.99 -9.03
C LEU A 195 0.89 -3.81 -9.63
N ASP A 196 0.25 -2.65 -9.82
CA ASP A 196 0.93 -1.42 -10.27
C ASP A 196 2.01 -1.01 -9.25
N ARG A 197 1.73 -1.14 -7.96
CA ARG A 197 2.71 -0.89 -6.90
C ARG A 197 3.85 -1.90 -6.94
N MET A 198 3.56 -3.19 -7.11
CA MET A 198 4.56 -4.24 -7.29
C MET A 198 5.44 -3.95 -8.52
N ASN A 199 4.83 -3.50 -9.63
CA ASN A 199 5.56 -3.12 -10.83
C ASN A 199 6.59 -2.00 -10.56
N VAL A 200 6.20 -0.98 -9.81
CA VAL A 200 7.11 0.10 -9.40
C VAL A 200 8.29 -0.45 -8.59
N VAL A 201 8.04 -1.36 -7.66
CA VAL A 201 9.08 -1.96 -6.83
C VAL A 201 9.99 -2.87 -7.66
N LEU A 202 9.44 -3.84 -8.38
CA LEU A 202 10.24 -4.82 -9.14
C LEU A 202 11.03 -4.18 -10.29
N THR A 203 10.54 -3.09 -10.89
CA THR A 203 11.26 -2.38 -11.96
C THR A 203 12.60 -1.83 -11.47
N LYS A 204 12.71 -1.43 -10.20
CA LYS A 204 14.00 -1.00 -9.61
C LYS A 204 15.06 -2.11 -9.64
N TYR A 205 14.63 -3.36 -9.55
CA TYR A 205 15.50 -4.54 -9.43
C TYR A 205 15.51 -5.42 -10.67
N LYS A 206 14.90 -4.97 -11.79
CA LYS A 206 14.74 -5.78 -13.00
C LYS A 206 16.07 -6.37 -13.51
N ALA A 207 17.11 -5.55 -13.57
CA ALA A 207 18.45 -6.01 -13.98
C ALA A 207 19.04 -7.05 -13.00
N GLN A 208 18.84 -6.87 -11.69
CA GLN A 208 19.31 -7.80 -10.67
C GLN A 208 18.57 -9.15 -10.75
N ILE A 209 17.25 -9.11 -10.98
CA ILE A 209 16.43 -10.31 -11.19
C ILE A 209 16.96 -11.07 -12.43
N GLN A 210 17.17 -10.39 -13.55
CA GLN A 210 17.70 -11.01 -14.77
C GLN A 210 19.09 -11.63 -14.55
N ASN A 211 19.96 -10.96 -13.80
CA ASN A 211 21.32 -11.45 -13.50
C ASN A 211 21.35 -12.57 -12.45
N SER A 212 20.30 -12.73 -11.65
CA SER A 212 20.23 -13.78 -10.62
C SER A 212 20.02 -15.19 -11.21
N GLY A 213 19.57 -15.30 -12.44
CA GLY A 213 19.16 -16.57 -13.06
C GLY A 213 17.83 -17.12 -12.53
N LEU A 214 17.13 -16.38 -11.64
CA LEU A 214 15.83 -16.77 -11.10
C LEU A 214 14.70 -16.14 -11.93
N SER A 215 13.57 -16.85 -12.07
CA SER A 215 12.33 -16.20 -12.52
C SER A 215 11.80 -15.25 -11.44
N VAL A 216 10.97 -14.29 -11.83
CA VAL A 216 10.30 -13.42 -10.84
C VAL A 216 9.50 -14.24 -9.85
N HIS A 217 8.82 -15.29 -10.32
CA HIS A 217 8.07 -16.22 -9.48
C HIS A 217 8.95 -16.86 -8.40
N SER A 218 10.14 -17.31 -8.77
CA SER A 218 11.12 -17.89 -7.83
C SER A 218 11.62 -16.86 -6.82
N VAL A 219 11.89 -15.62 -7.26
CA VAL A 219 12.30 -14.54 -6.38
C VAL A 219 11.19 -14.24 -5.35
N LEU A 220 9.94 -14.10 -5.79
CA LEU A 220 8.81 -13.85 -4.90
C LEU A 220 8.54 -15.03 -3.96
N THR A 221 8.70 -16.25 -4.45
CA THR A 221 8.58 -17.48 -3.63
C THR A 221 9.59 -17.48 -2.49
N LEU A 222 10.87 -17.29 -2.78
CA LEU A 222 11.91 -17.23 -1.74
C LEU A 222 11.72 -16.02 -0.82
N ALA A 223 11.38 -14.86 -1.38
CA ALA A 223 11.14 -13.64 -0.60
C ALA A 223 9.98 -13.81 0.39
N SER A 224 8.91 -14.54 0.01
CA SER A 224 7.78 -14.79 0.91
C SER A 224 8.14 -15.70 2.09
N ILE A 225 9.09 -16.62 1.91
CA ILE A 225 9.61 -17.45 3.00
C ILE A 225 10.50 -16.59 3.92
N VAL A 226 11.43 -15.82 3.33
CA VAL A 226 12.32 -14.92 4.07
C VAL A 226 11.51 -13.89 4.88
N GLU A 227 10.39 -13.38 4.32
CA GLU A 227 9.49 -12.44 4.99
C GLU A 227 8.92 -13.03 6.29
N LEU A 228 8.52 -14.30 6.25
CA LEU A 228 7.90 -14.97 7.40
C LEU A 228 8.91 -15.53 8.40
N GLU A 229 10.14 -15.86 7.96
CA GLU A 229 11.19 -16.40 8.83
C GLU A 229 11.97 -15.31 9.59
N SER A 230 11.96 -14.07 9.10
CA SER A 230 12.73 -12.99 9.72
C SER A 230 11.89 -11.72 9.90
N SER A 231 11.55 -11.44 11.15
CA SER A 231 10.91 -10.17 11.54
C SER A 231 11.86 -8.98 11.48
N ASN A 232 13.17 -9.22 11.63
CA ASN A 232 14.18 -8.17 11.55
C ASN A 232 14.74 -8.06 10.14
N VAL A 233 14.60 -6.88 9.54
CA VAL A 233 15.08 -6.59 8.18
C VAL A 233 16.59 -6.87 8.02
N ALA A 234 17.40 -6.61 9.05
CA ALA A 234 18.85 -6.81 9.01
C ALA A 234 19.27 -8.28 8.85
N ASP A 235 18.42 -9.23 9.28
CA ASP A 235 18.73 -10.66 9.23
C ASP A 235 18.27 -11.34 7.93
N ARG A 236 17.40 -10.70 7.14
CA ARG A 236 16.79 -11.27 5.94
C ARG A 236 17.82 -11.75 4.91
N ALA A 237 18.89 -10.98 4.68
CA ALA A 237 19.96 -11.38 3.75
C ALA A 237 20.73 -12.61 4.25
N GLY A 238 20.89 -12.77 5.57
CA GLY A 238 21.50 -13.96 6.17
C GLY A 238 20.62 -15.20 6.02
N VAL A 239 19.33 -15.08 6.30
CA VAL A 239 18.33 -16.15 6.12
C VAL A 239 18.25 -16.57 4.66
N ALA A 240 18.20 -15.62 3.71
CA ALA A 240 18.26 -15.90 2.28
C ALA A 240 19.55 -16.66 1.91
N GLY A 241 20.70 -16.25 2.46
CA GLY A 241 21.99 -16.94 2.25
C GLY A 241 21.94 -18.39 2.69
N VAL A 242 21.32 -18.70 3.84
CA VAL A 242 21.12 -20.09 4.29
C VAL A 242 20.28 -20.89 3.30
N PHE A 243 19.19 -20.33 2.79
CA PHE A 243 18.34 -21.00 1.82
C PHE A 243 19.09 -21.30 0.51
N PHE A 244 19.86 -20.34 -0.03
CA PHE A 244 20.68 -20.59 -1.22
C PHE A 244 21.76 -21.65 -0.99
N ASN A 245 22.41 -21.66 0.18
CA ASN A 245 23.39 -22.69 0.53
C ASN A 245 22.75 -24.08 0.60
N ARG A 246 21.56 -24.19 1.19
CA ARG A 246 20.80 -25.46 1.22
C ARG A 246 20.43 -25.93 -0.19
N LEU A 247 19.88 -25.05 -1.03
CA LEU A 247 19.52 -25.37 -2.41
C LEU A 247 20.74 -25.87 -3.20
N THR A 248 21.88 -25.18 -3.09
CA THR A 248 23.14 -25.57 -3.76
C THR A 248 23.64 -26.94 -3.31
N LYS A 249 23.39 -27.32 -2.05
CA LYS A 249 23.78 -28.64 -1.50
C LYS A 249 22.69 -29.69 -1.70
N GLY A 250 21.62 -29.41 -2.41
CA GLY A 250 20.51 -30.34 -2.58
C GLY A 250 19.77 -30.66 -1.28
N MET A 251 19.81 -29.78 -0.31
CA MET A 251 19.07 -29.92 0.94
C MET A 251 17.66 -29.33 0.81
N SER A 252 16.72 -29.86 1.58
CA SER A 252 15.38 -29.24 1.70
C SER A 252 15.49 -27.89 2.44
N LEU A 253 14.61 -26.92 2.13
CA LEU A 253 14.58 -25.65 2.88
C LEU A 253 14.14 -25.87 4.33
N GLY A 254 13.28 -26.86 4.61
CA GLY A 254 12.89 -27.26 5.96
C GLY A 254 12.22 -26.18 6.79
N SER A 255 11.51 -25.27 6.13
CA SER A 255 10.89 -24.09 6.75
C SER A 255 9.46 -24.42 7.21
N ASP A 256 9.15 -24.17 8.50
CA ASP A 256 7.84 -24.43 9.09
C ASP A 256 6.74 -23.56 8.48
N VAL A 257 7.03 -22.31 8.14
CA VAL A 257 6.03 -21.40 7.55
C VAL A 257 5.47 -21.95 6.23
N THR A 258 6.28 -22.70 5.47
CA THR A 258 5.83 -23.35 4.24
C THR A 258 4.91 -24.54 4.52
N THR A 259 5.13 -25.26 5.61
CA THR A 259 4.29 -26.37 6.05
C THR A 259 2.94 -25.86 6.57
N TYR A 260 2.93 -24.78 7.35
CA TYR A 260 1.70 -24.10 7.79
C TYR A 260 0.87 -23.64 6.59
N TYR A 261 1.52 -23.01 5.59
CA TYR A 261 0.82 -22.61 4.37
C TYR A 261 0.26 -23.80 3.59
N ALA A 262 1.04 -24.87 3.43
CA ALA A 262 0.62 -26.12 2.79
C ALA A 262 -0.60 -26.75 3.47
N ALA A 263 -0.63 -26.73 4.80
CA ALA A 263 -1.74 -27.21 5.61
C ALA A 263 -2.95 -26.24 5.64
N ARG A 264 -2.81 -25.02 5.11
CA ARG A 264 -3.78 -23.91 5.18
C ARG A 264 -4.18 -23.55 6.62
N VAL A 265 -3.24 -23.61 7.54
CA VAL A 265 -3.37 -23.24 8.95
C VAL A 265 -2.57 -21.96 9.18
N ASP A 266 -3.10 -21.03 9.95
CA ASP A 266 -2.35 -19.85 10.35
C ASP A 266 -1.51 -20.18 11.60
N MET A 267 -0.25 -19.72 11.66
CA MET A 267 0.70 -20.04 12.73
C MET A 267 0.19 -19.66 14.13
N SER A 268 -0.66 -18.64 14.20
CA SER A 268 -1.27 -18.18 15.46
C SER A 268 -2.52 -19.00 15.87
N GLU A 269 -2.98 -19.90 15.01
CA GLU A 269 -4.23 -20.63 15.23
C GLU A 269 -4.00 -21.90 16.09
N ARG A 270 -2.99 -22.68 15.72
CA ARG A 270 -2.61 -23.93 16.41
C ARG A 270 -1.28 -24.47 15.86
N ASP A 271 -0.70 -25.42 16.58
CA ASP A 271 0.44 -26.20 16.10
C ASP A 271 0.06 -27.16 14.95
N LEU A 272 1.06 -27.50 14.15
CA LEU A 272 0.92 -28.48 13.07
C LEU A 272 0.78 -29.91 13.62
N LYS A 273 -0.11 -30.69 13.01
CA LYS A 273 -0.22 -32.13 13.28
C LYS A 273 0.93 -32.87 12.53
N MET A 274 1.34 -34.02 13.06
CA MET A 274 2.37 -34.86 12.40
C MET A 274 1.99 -35.25 10.97
N SER A 275 0.70 -35.47 10.70
CA SER A 275 0.19 -35.75 9.35
C SER A 275 0.37 -34.57 8.39
N GLU A 276 0.31 -33.33 8.90
CA GLU A 276 0.52 -32.11 8.11
C GLU A 276 2.01 -31.88 7.86
N ILE A 277 2.86 -32.12 8.87
CA ILE A 277 4.32 -32.03 8.74
C ILE A 277 4.83 -33.00 7.68
N ASN A 278 4.29 -34.23 7.66
CA ASN A 278 4.70 -35.29 6.73
C ASN A 278 3.91 -35.27 5.41
N SER A 279 3.01 -34.33 5.22
CA SER A 279 2.20 -34.25 3.99
C SER A 279 3.07 -33.93 2.77
N VAL A 280 2.98 -34.76 1.76
CA VAL A 280 3.60 -34.50 0.45
C VAL A 280 2.76 -33.44 -0.27
N ASN A 281 3.31 -32.24 -0.38
CA ASN A 281 2.65 -31.08 -0.96
C ASN A 281 3.70 -30.18 -1.62
N GLY A 282 3.38 -29.57 -2.75
CA GLY A 282 4.31 -28.69 -3.48
C GLY A 282 4.75 -27.42 -2.71
N TYR A 283 4.08 -27.08 -1.60
CA TYR A 283 4.50 -25.98 -0.72
C TYR A 283 5.32 -26.46 0.49
N ASN A 284 5.09 -27.70 0.98
CA ASN A 284 5.73 -28.20 2.21
C ASN A 284 7.22 -28.53 1.98
N THR A 285 8.12 -27.63 2.34
CA THR A 285 9.56 -27.82 2.18
C THR A 285 10.18 -28.85 3.14
N ARG A 286 9.40 -29.44 4.05
CA ARG A 286 9.80 -30.58 4.90
C ARG A 286 9.46 -31.93 4.27
N ALA A 287 8.60 -31.92 3.24
CA ALA A 287 8.16 -33.16 2.59
C ALA A 287 9.31 -33.83 1.82
N THR A 288 9.27 -35.15 1.77
CA THR A 288 10.16 -35.97 0.92
C THR A 288 10.00 -35.55 -0.55
N GLY A 289 11.12 -35.42 -1.27
CA GLY A 289 11.15 -34.96 -2.66
C GLY A 289 11.24 -33.46 -2.86
N MET A 290 11.38 -32.70 -1.77
CA MET A 290 11.61 -31.24 -1.79
C MET A 290 13.09 -30.85 -1.62
N GLU A 291 14.00 -31.83 -1.62
CA GLU A 291 15.43 -31.60 -1.54
C GLU A 291 15.92 -30.81 -2.76
N GLY A 292 16.64 -29.71 -2.52
CA GLY A 292 17.13 -28.79 -3.56
C GLY A 292 16.05 -28.04 -4.32
N LYS A 293 14.81 -27.99 -3.82
CA LYS A 293 13.69 -27.31 -4.48
C LYS A 293 13.11 -26.21 -3.62
N ILE A 294 12.53 -25.20 -4.28
CA ILE A 294 11.67 -24.20 -3.68
C ILE A 294 10.20 -24.62 -3.79
N PRO A 295 9.29 -24.06 -2.99
CA PRO A 295 7.86 -24.24 -3.17
C PRO A 295 7.39 -23.88 -4.58
N ILE A 296 6.23 -24.42 -4.97
CA ILE A 296 5.62 -24.18 -6.29
C ILE A 296 5.15 -22.72 -6.48
N GLY A 297 5.11 -21.93 -5.44
CA GLY A 297 4.75 -20.52 -5.50
C GLY A 297 4.90 -19.81 -4.15
N PRO A 298 4.75 -18.49 -4.14
CA PRO A 298 4.81 -17.68 -2.93
C PRO A 298 3.74 -18.08 -1.90
N ILE A 299 3.99 -17.75 -0.64
CA ILE A 299 3.14 -18.12 0.50
C ILE A 299 2.58 -16.91 1.28
N ALA A 300 3.05 -15.69 0.95
CA ALA A 300 2.61 -14.44 1.58
C ALA A 300 2.98 -13.24 0.70
N MET A 301 2.37 -12.08 1.00
CA MET A 301 2.82 -10.78 0.50
C MET A 301 4.23 -10.47 0.99
N VAL A 302 5.05 -9.92 0.11
CA VAL A 302 6.47 -9.62 0.36
C VAL A 302 6.73 -8.13 0.48
N SER A 303 7.61 -7.75 1.40
CA SER A 303 8.18 -6.42 1.45
C SER A 303 9.31 -6.25 0.41
N GLU A 304 9.64 -5.00 0.08
CA GLU A 304 10.79 -4.67 -0.77
C GLU A 304 12.10 -5.23 -0.19
N SER A 305 12.26 -5.19 1.13
CA SER A 305 13.47 -5.69 1.81
C SER A 305 13.66 -7.21 1.69
N SER A 306 12.58 -8.00 1.67
CA SER A 306 12.69 -9.44 1.44
C SER A 306 13.04 -9.78 -0.01
N ILE A 307 12.55 -9.00 -0.98
CA ILE A 307 12.96 -9.11 -2.38
C ILE A 307 14.47 -8.82 -2.52
N VAL A 308 14.94 -7.73 -1.91
CA VAL A 308 16.36 -7.35 -1.92
C VAL A 308 17.21 -8.43 -1.25
N ALA A 309 16.78 -9.00 -0.14
CA ALA A 309 17.50 -10.06 0.57
C ALA A 309 17.72 -11.31 -0.30
N VAL A 310 16.73 -11.68 -1.12
CA VAL A 310 16.86 -12.79 -2.07
C VAL A 310 17.78 -12.43 -3.24
N LEU A 311 17.77 -11.20 -3.72
CA LEU A 311 18.62 -10.76 -4.83
C LEU A 311 20.06 -10.48 -4.39
N GLN A 312 20.28 -10.19 -3.11
CA GLN A 312 21.57 -9.88 -2.53
C GLN A 312 21.78 -10.69 -1.22
N PRO A 313 21.76 -12.02 -1.29
CA PRO A 313 21.92 -12.86 -0.10
C PRO A 313 23.32 -12.69 0.50
N LEU A 314 23.41 -12.80 1.82
CA LEU A 314 24.70 -12.77 2.50
C LEU A 314 25.50 -14.02 2.12
N LYS A 315 26.70 -13.81 1.59
CA LYS A 315 27.60 -14.89 1.17
C LYS A 315 28.28 -15.50 2.40
N THR A 316 27.79 -16.67 2.81
CA THR A 316 28.30 -17.43 3.97
C THR A 316 28.28 -18.92 3.63
N ASN A 317 28.71 -19.76 4.58
CA ASN A 317 28.57 -21.22 4.49
C ASN A 317 27.50 -21.77 5.44
N TYR A 318 26.72 -20.89 6.10
CA TYR A 318 25.71 -21.32 7.05
C TYR A 318 24.60 -22.13 6.37
N LEU A 319 24.19 -23.20 7.05
CA LEU A 319 23.14 -24.12 6.61
C LEU A 319 21.93 -24.12 7.55
N PHE A 320 22.08 -23.55 8.74
CA PHE A 320 21.08 -23.51 9.78
C PHE A 320 21.00 -22.10 10.38
N PHE A 321 19.82 -21.74 10.82
CA PHE A 321 19.59 -20.55 11.62
C PHE A 321 18.51 -20.80 12.66
N VAL A 322 18.50 -20.01 13.72
CA VAL A 322 17.46 -20.01 14.74
C VAL A 322 17.34 -18.59 15.30
N ALA A 323 16.14 -18.13 15.57
CA ALA A 323 15.90 -16.87 16.25
C ALA A 323 15.63 -17.10 17.75
N ASP A 324 16.11 -16.21 18.62
CA ASP A 324 15.71 -16.17 20.02
C ASP A 324 14.39 -15.40 20.20
N LYS A 325 13.84 -15.41 21.41
CA LYS A 325 12.58 -14.71 21.74
C LYS A 325 12.63 -13.18 21.58
N ASN A 326 13.82 -12.61 21.44
CA ASN A 326 14.03 -11.18 21.17
C ASN A 326 14.20 -10.90 19.68
N GLY A 327 14.10 -11.94 18.81
CA GLY A 327 14.24 -11.83 17.37
C GLY A 327 15.67 -11.79 16.86
N LYS A 328 16.69 -12.03 17.69
CA LYS A 328 18.08 -12.14 17.24
C LYS A 328 18.31 -13.49 16.58
N VAL A 329 18.88 -13.47 15.37
CA VAL A 329 19.17 -14.67 14.59
C VAL A 329 20.60 -15.15 14.86
N TYR A 330 20.74 -16.46 15.03
CA TYR A 330 22.00 -17.20 15.20
C TYR A 330 22.16 -18.18 14.06
N TYR A 331 23.35 -18.28 13.50
CA TYR A 331 23.64 -19.10 12.35
C TYR A 331 24.60 -20.25 12.70
N ALA A 332 24.47 -21.38 12.01
CA ALA A 332 25.34 -22.55 12.17
C ALA A 332 25.65 -23.22 10.83
N ASN A 333 26.82 -23.87 10.75
CA ASN A 333 27.24 -24.64 9.56
C ASN A 333 26.78 -26.09 9.64
N THR A 334 26.59 -26.63 10.85
CA THR A 334 26.22 -28.03 11.08
C THR A 334 24.98 -28.12 11.97
N ASN A 335 24.28 -29.26 11.89
CA ASN A 335 23.15 -29.54 12.76
C ASN A 335 23.57 -29.58 14.24
N GLN A 336 24.77 -30.13 14.52
CA GLN A 336 25.29 -30.19 15.89
C GLN A 336 25.48 -28.79 16.50
N GLU A 337 26.07 -27.86 15.74
CA GLU A 337 26.18 -26.45 16.16
C GLU A 337 24.82 -25.82 16.40
N HIS A 338 23.86 -26.06 15.50
CA HIS A 338 22.50 -25.57 15.60
C HIS A 338 21.79 -26.06 16.87
N GLU A 339 21.86 -27.35 17.18
CA GLU A 339 21.30 -27.95 18.39
C GLU A 339 21.96 -27.38 19.65
N GLN A 340 23.30 -27.15 19.62
CA GLN A 340 24.02 -26.53 20.73
C GLN A 340 23.56 -25.09 20.97
N ILE A 341 23.32 -24.29 19.90
CA ILE A 341 22.76 -22.94 20.02
C ILE A 341 21.38 -23.02 20.68
N ILE A 342 20.48 -23.89 20.23
CA ILE A 342 19.15 -24.08 20.82
C ILE A 342 19.26 -24.44 22.30
N LYS A 343 20.16 -25.36 22.68
CA LYS A 343 20.39 -25.75 24.07
C LYS A 343 20.84 -24.57 24.92
N ASN A 344 21.75 -23.75 24.39
CA ASN A 344 22.23 -22.56 25.07
C ASN A 344 21.11 -21.51 25.24
N LEU A 345 20.29 -21.28 24.21
CA LEU A 345 19.15 -20.36 24.28
C LEU A 345 18.12 -20.81 25.33
N LYS A 346 17.87 -22.11 25.41
CA LYS A 346 16.98 -22.71 26.45
C LYS A 346 17.55 -22.47 27.85
N SER A 347 18.83 -22.71 28.08
CA SER A 347 19.49 -22.52 29.41
C SER A 347 19.51 -21.05 29.85
N GLN A 348 19.53 -20.13 28.89
CA GLN A 348 19.52 -18.68 29.15
C GLN A 348 18.10 -18.10 29.27
N GLY A 349 17.05 -18.93 29.13
CA GLY A 349 15.68 -18.46 29.10
C GLY A 349 15.34 -17.56 27.89
N LEU A 350 16.12 -17.67 26.80
CA LEU A 350 15.93 -16.94 25.55
C LEU A 350 15.17 -17.73 24.50
N TRP A 351 14.77 -18.96 24.80
CA TRP A 351 13.92 -19.79 23.95
C TRP A 351 12.44 -19.45 24.12
N TYR A 352 11.66 -19.66 23.08
CA TYR A 352 10.20 -19.55 23.18
C TYR A 352 9.68 -20.61 24.13
N THR A 353 8.88 -20.21 25.12
CA THR A 353 8.04 -21.11 25.92
C THR A 353 6.62 -20.98 25.38
N TYR A 354 6.15 -22.02 24.74
CA TYR A 354 4.74 -22.14 24.31
C TYR A 354 3.84 -22.55 25.46
#